data_9c1ceceabe96e6556911586194498169
#
_entry.id   9c1ceceabe96e6556911586194498169
#
_cell.length_a   1.000
_cell.length_b   1.000
_cell.length_c   1.000
_cell.angle_alpha   90.00
_cell.angle_beta   90.00
_cell.angle_gamma   90.00
#
_symmetry.space_group_name_H-M   'P 1'
#
loop_
_entity.id
_entity.type
_entity.pdbx_description
1 polymer ?
#
loop_
_entity_poly.entity_id
_entity_poly.type
_entity_poly.pdbx_seq_one_letter_code
_entity_poly.pdbx_strand_id
1 'polypeptide(L)'
;GLESFTDLPNPRDLAKKFETPDYAKWKSFRESEDSRYVGLTLPHVLMRLPYGPDTVPVENFNFKEDVDGTDHSKYLWGNAAYAMGARLTDAFAKYGWTAAIRGVEGGGRVDGLPTHTFRTDEGEIALKCPTEIAITDRREKELSDLGFIPLVHCKGTDFAAFFGAQSCQKAKKYDTDAANANARLSTQLQYLLAMSRFAHYLKSIMRDKIGSFMTRKDCEDFLNRWISKYVVSTEDAGQE
;
A
#
# COMPACT_ATOMS: atom_id res chain seq x y z
N GLY A 1 1.87 1.11 21.18
CA GLY A 1 1.48 0.64 19.85
C GLY A 1 0.33 -0.34 19.93
N LEU A 2 -0.24 -0.74 18.80
CA LEU A 2 -1.11 -1.90 18.75
C LEU A 2 -0.22 -3.11 19.07
N GLU A 3 -0.30 -3.63 20.30
CA GLU A 3 0.55 -4.72 20.76
C GLU A 3 0.28 -6.01 19.97
N SER A 4 -0.90 -6.11 19.39
CA SER A 4 -1.25 -7.17 18.47
C SER A 4 -2.20 -6.65 17.38
N PHE A 5 -1.91 -6.94 16.12
CA PHE A 5 -2.84 -6.70 15.02
C PHE A 5 -4.11 -7.56 15.13
N THR A 6 -4.08 -8.62 15.93
CA THR A 6 -5.25 -9.47 16.18
C THR A 6 -6.39 -8.73 16.89
N ASP A 7 -6.10 -7.63 17.58
CA ASP A 7 -7.13 -6.79 18.21
C ASP A 7 -7.85 -5.85 17.23
N LEU A 8 -7.34 -5.66 16.00
CA LEU A 8 -7.95 -4.77 15.00
C LEU A 8 -9.40 -5.12 14.61
N PRO A 9 -9.83 -6.39 14.56
CA PRO A 9 -11.23 -6.72 14.30
C PRO A 9 -12.20 -6.29 15.39
N ASN A 10 -11.74 -6.20 16.64
CA ASN A 10 -12.58 -6.04 17.82
C ASN A 10 -13.07 -4.60 18.09
N PRO A 11 -12.27 -3.52 17.93
CA PRO A 11 -12.76 -2.17 18.17
C PRO A 11 -13.88 -1.81 17.19
N ARG A 12 -15.02 -1.36 17.71
CA ARG A 12 -16.13 -0.86 16.87
C ARG A 12 -15.77 0.40 16.10
N ASP A 13 -14.90 1.23 16.67
CA ASP A 13 -14.49 2.52 16.12
C ASP A 13 -12.99 2.71 16.36
N LEU A 14 -12.20 2.46 15.33
CA LEU A 14 -10.74 2.65 15.38
C LEU A 14 -10.36 4.12 15.51
N ALA A 15 -11.13 5.03 14.92
CA ALA A 15 -10.81 6.46 14.96
C ALA A 15 -10.77 6.95 16.40
N LYS A 16 -11.72 6.54 17.23
CA LYS A 16 -11.74 6.89 18.67
C LYS A 16 -10.54 6.35 19.43
N LYS A 17 -10.08 5.13 19.10
CA LYS A 17 -8.87 4.57 19.72
C LYS A 17 -7.65 5.42 19.42
N PHE A 18 -7.51 5.91 18.18
CA PHE A 18 -6.40 6.79 17.78
C PHE A 18 -6.54 8.25 18.27
N GLU A 19 -7.69 8.61 18.85
CA GLU A 19 -7.88 9.91 19.49
C GLU A 19 -7.37 9.99 20.94
N THR A 20 -7.04 8.85 21.52
CA THR A 20 -6.52 8.80 22.91
C THR A 20 -5.16 9.47 23.03
N PRO A 21 -4.77 9.93 24.24
CA PRO A 21 -3.47 10.58 24.48
C PRO A 21 -2.27 9.73 24.09
N ASP A 22 -2.38 8.41 24.13
CA ASP A 22 -1.30 7.48 23.76
C ASP A 22 -0.85 7.67 22.30
N TYR A 23 -1.74 8.15 21.45
CA TYR A 23 -1.50 8.40 20.04
C TYR A 23 -1.21 9.88 19.71
N ALA A 24 -0.95 10.73 20.70
CA ALA A 24 -0.66 12.15 20.48
C ALA A 24 0.53 12.35 19.52
N LYS A 25 1.60 11.58 19.69
CA LYS A 25 2.77 11.61 18.82
C LYS A 25 2.43 11.19 17.38
N TRP A 26 1.57 10.18 17.21
CA TRP A 26 1.10 9.76 15.91
C TRP A 26 0.30 10.86 15.20
N LYS A 27 -0.61 11.51 15.91
CA LYS A 27 -1.38 12.65 15.37
C LYS A 27 -0.47 13.78 14.91
N SER A 28 0.47 14.19 15.77
CA SER A 28 1.44 15.23 15.44
C SER A 28 2.29 14.87 14.23
N PHE A 29 2.76 13.64 14.14
CA PHE A 29 3.51 13.17 12.98
C PHE A 29 2.67 13.24 11.71
N ARG A 30 1.41 12.81 11.73
CA ARG A 30 0.51 12.85 10.57
C ARG A 30 0.21 14.27 10.06
N GLU A 31 0.38 15.29 10.89
CA GLU A 31 0.20 16.71 10.53
C GLU A 31 1.47 17.33 9.95
N SER A 32 2.62 16.66 10.10
CA SER A 32 3.88 17.12 9.54
C SER A 32 3.95 16.91 8.03
N GLU A 33 4.79 17.69 7.33
CA GLU A 33 5.00 17.52 5.89
C GLU A 33 5.75 16.23 5.55
N ASP A 34 6.63 15.76 6.43
CA ASP A 34 7.44 14.56 6.23
C ASP A 34 6.58 13.28 6.19
N SER A 35 5.44 13.30 6.88
CA SER A 35 4.52 12.14 6.93
C SER A 35 3.96 11.73 5.57
N ARG A 36 3.97 12.62 4.57
CA ARG A 36 3.55 12.31 3.19
C ARG A 36 4.45 11.29 2.50
N TYR A 37 5.71 11.22 2.91
CA TYR A 37 6.69 10.31 2.31
C TYR A 37 6.78 8.95 3.01
N VAL A 38 5.93 8.72 4.00
CA VAL A 38 5.89 7.48 4.77
C VAL A 38 4.61 6.73 4.47
N GLY A 39 4.74 5.46 4.08
CA GLY A 39 3.64 4.51 3.94
C GLY A 39 3.80 3.39 4.96
N LEU A 40 2.75 3.09 5.71
CA LEU A 40 2.72 1.99 6.66
C LEU A 40 1.74 0.93 6.21
N THR A 41 2.28 -0.21 5.81
CA THR A 41 1.49 -1.36 5.37
C THR A 41 1.13 -2.26 6.53
N LEU A 42 -0.02 -2.88 6.46
CA LEU A 42 -0.50 -3.92 7.39
C LEU A 42 -1.56 -4.80 6.69
N PRO A 43 -1.88 -5.97 7.22
CA PRO A 43 -1.19 -6.74 8.25
C PRO A 43 0.06 -7.43 7.70
N HIS A 44 0.69 -8.28 8.49
CA HIS A 44 1.74 -9.16 7.97
C HIS A 44 1.17 -10.19 7.00
N VAL A 45 2.03 -10.69 6.11
CA VAL A 45 1.72 -11.74 5.14
C VAL A 45 2.45 -13.02 5.47
N LEU A 46 1.84 -14.15 5.15
CA LEU A 46 2.49 -15.45 5.28
C LEU A 46 3.64 -15.53 4.26
N MET A 47 4.84 -15.80 4.75
CA MET A 47 6.05 -15.80 3.92
C MET A 47 6.33 -17.16 3.29
N ARG A 48 5.94 -18.24 3.95
CA ARG A 48 6.08 -19.61 3.47
C ARG A 48 5.07 -20.53 4.15
N LEU A 49 4.86 -21.68 3.55
CA LEU A 49 4.16 -22.77 4.20
C LEU A 49 5.01 -23.37 5.33
N PRO A 50 4.38 -23.95 6.39
CA PRO A 50 5.11 -24.71 7.38
C PRO A 50 5.87 -25.88 6.75
N TYR A 51 7.04 -26.20 7.28
CA TYR A 51 7.76 -27.39 6.88
C TYR A 51 7.05 -28.65 7.35
N GLY A 52 6.97 -29.63 6.48
CA GLY A 52 6.35 -30.93 6.77
C GLY A 52 6.15 -31.77 5.52
N PRO A 53 5.90 -33.06 5.66
CA PRO A 53 5.73 -33.98 4.54
C PRO A 53 4.55 -33.62 3.63
N ASP A 54 3.52 -33.02 4.18
CA ASP A 54 2.29 -32.65 3.46
C ASP A 54 2.31 -31.24 2.86
N THR A 55 3.35 -30.46 3.18
CA THR A 55 3.47 -29.05 2.76
C THR A 55 4.79 -28.81 2.04
N VAL A 56 5.84 -28.48 2.79
CA VAL A 56 7.20 -28.27 2.29
C VAL A 56 8.12 -29.32 2.93
N PRO A 57 8.37 -30.46 2.26
CA PRO A 57 9.25 -31.48 2.82
C PRO A 57 10.68 -30.97 2.91
N VAL A 58 11.36 -31.32 4.00
CA VAL A 58 12.78 -31.03 4.16
C VAL A 58 13.58 -32.24 3.74
N GLU A 59 14.34 -32.14 2.65
CA GLU A 59 15.19 -33.22 2.15
C GLU A 59 16.24 -33.57 3.20
N ASN A 60 16.52 -34.87 3.34
CA ASN A 60 17.50 -35.42 4.28
C ASN A 60 17.21 -35.23 5.78
N PHE A 61 16.06 -34.65 6.13
CA PHE A 61 15.69 -34.41 7.52
C PHE A 61 14.17 -34.57 7.71
N ASN A 62 13.77 -35.58 8.44
CA ASN A 62 12.34 -35.82 8.70
C ASN A 62 11.82 -34.83 9.74
N PHE A 63 11.56 -33.60 9.33
CA PHE A 63 11.11 -32.51 10.16
C PHE A 63 9.67 -32.11 9.85
N LYS A 64 8.89 -31.92 10.87
CA LYS A 64 7.54 -31.36 10.78
C LYS A 64 7.41 -30.22 11.81
N GLU A 65 7.08 -29.03 11.32
CA GLU A 65 6.71 -27.92 12.22
C GLU A 65 5.39 -28.24 12.91
N ASP A 66 5.32 -27.92 14.21
CA ASP A 66 4.11 -28.07 15.00
C ASP A 66 3.14 -26.90 14.77
N VAL A 67 2.51 -26.91 13.60
CA VAL A 67 1.56 -25.88 13.15
C VAL A 67 0.24 -26.54 12.82
N ASP A 68 -0.78 -26.24 13.62
CA ASP A 68 -2.12 -26.83 13.51
C ASP A 68 -3.14 -25.95 12.75
N GLY A 69 -2.76 -24.77 12.33
CA GLY A 69 -3.64 -23.81 11.65
C GLY A 69 -4.33 -22.81 12.56
N THR A 70 -4.44 -23.08 13.84
CA THR A 70 -5.18 -22.24 14.80
C THR A 70 -4.30 -21.17 15.45
N ASP A 71 -3.08 -21.53 15.82
CA ASP A 71 -2.15 -20.62 16.47
C ASP A 71 -1.37 -19.77 15.46
N HIS A 72 -1.69 -18.48 15.39
CA HIS A 72 -1.02 -17.51 14.51
C HIS A 72 0.47 -17.35 14.81
N SER A 73 0.88 -17.48 16.07
CA SER A 73 2.28 -17.25 16.48
C SER A 73 3.26 -18.28 15.93
N LYS A 74 2.75 -19.42 15.50
CA LYS A 74 3.55 -20.52 14.94
C LYS A 74 3.89 -20.35 13.45
N TYR A 75 3.32 -19.34 12.78
CA TYR A 75 3.59 -19.07 11.37
C TYR A 75 4.70 -18.06 11.18
N LEU A 76 5.37 -18.12 10.02
CA LEU A 76 6.35 -17.12 9.64
C LEU A 76 5.65 -15.97 8.91
N TRP A 77 5.47 -14.87 9.61
CA TRP A 77 4.89 -13.65 9.10
C TRP A 77 5.95 -12.65 8.65
N GLY A 78 5.72 -11.98 7.53
CA GLY A 78 6.57 -10.92 7.02
C GLY A 78 5.82 -9.61 6.81
N ASN A 79 6.55 -8.53 6.71
CA ASN A 79 5.96 -7.21 6.54
C ASN A 79 5.37 -7.07 5.13
N ALA A 80 4.11 -6.63 5.03
CA ALA A 80 3.44 -6.37 3.75
C ALA A 80 4.11 -5.26 2.91
N ALA A 81 5.06 -4.50 3.47
CA ALA A 81 5.86 -3.54 2.71
C ALA A 81 6.66 -4.18 1.58
N TYR A 82 7.08 -5.44 1.73
CA TYR A 82 7.74 -6.17 0.65
C TYR A 82 6.78 -6.42 -0.53
N ALA A 83 5.52 -6.75 -0.24
CA ALA A 83 4.50 -6.90 -1.27
C ALA A 83 4.20 -5.56 -1.96
N MET A 84 4.11 -4.46 -1.21
CA MET A 84 3.93 -3.13 -1.77
C MET A 84 5.14 -2.72 -2.62
N GLY A 85 6.37 -3.00 -2.17
CA GLY A 85 7.58 -2.78 -2.95
C GLY A 85 7.58 -3.53 -4.27
N ALA A 86 7.11 -4.78 -4.27
CA ALA A 86 6.94 -5.57 -5.49
C ALA A 86 5.92 -4.93 -6.45
N ARG A 87 4.81 -4.38 -5.95
CA ARG A 87 3.82 -3.67 -6.80
C ARG A 87 4.39 -2.39 -7.39
N LEU A 88 5.16 -1.63 -6.61
CA LEU A 88 5.84 -0.42 -7.10
C LEU A 88 6.84 -0.74 -8.22
N THR A 89 7.65 -1.77 -8.05
CA THR A 89 8.64 -2.18 -9.06
C THR A 89 8.00 -2.79 -10.30
N ASP A 90 6.92 -3.57 -10.14
CA ASP A 90 6.15 -4.14 -11.25
C ASP A 90 5.47 -3.03 -12.09
N ALA A 91 4.84 -2.06 -11.44
CA ALA A 91 4.25 -0.91 -12.12
C ALA A 91 5.32 -0.12 -12.90
N PHE A 92 6.50 0.07 -12.30
CA PHE A 92 7.60 0.75 -12.97
C PHE A 92 8.12 -0.04 -14.17
N ALA A 93 8.27 -1.36 -14.05
CA ALA A 93 8.73 -2.22 -15.12
C ALA A 93 7.76 -2.23 -16.32
N LYS A 94 6.45 -2.23 -16.06
CA LYS A 94 5.41 -2.26 -17.09
C LYS A 94 5.18 -0.93 -17.78
N TYR A 95 5.11 0.14 -17.00
CA TYR A 95 4.63 1.44 -17.46
C TYR A 95 5.70 2.54 -17.42
N GLY A 96 6.86 2.26 -16.84
CA GLY A 96 7.86 3.29 -16.56
C GLY A 96 7.44 4.30 -15.47
N TRP A 97 6.30 4.10 -14.81
CA TRP A 97 5.75 4.92 -13.74
C TRP A 97 5.24 4.05 -12.60
N THR A 98 5.23 4.59 -11.38
CA THR A 98 4.77 3.90 -10.17
C THR A 98 3.33 4.28 -9.78
N ALA A 99 2.48 4.57 -10.76
CA ALA A 99 1.11 5.02 -10.52
C ALA A 99 0.11 3.84 -10.33
N ALA A 100 0.31 2.73 -11.08
CA ALA A 100 -0.58 1.57 -11.07
C ALA A 100 -0.21 0.61 -9.94
N ILE A 101 -0.59 0.94 -8.69
CA ILE A 101 -0.21 0.20 -7.48
C ILE A 101 -1.40 -0.12 -6.55
N ARG A 102 -2.63 0.18 -6.96
CA ARG A 102 -3.84 -0.02 -6.15
C ARG A 102 -4.98 -0.61 -6.95
N GLY A 103 -5.90 -1.28 -6.25
CA GLY A 103 -7.03 -1.98 -6.86
C GLY A 103 -6.62 -3.32 -7.47
N VAL A 104 -7.57 -4.22 -7.65
CA VAL A 104 -7.30 -5.56 -8.20
C VAL A 104 -6.80 -5.44 -9.63
N GLU A 105 -7.51 -4.70 -10.48
CA GLU A 105 -7.16 -4.51 -11.89
C GLU A 105 -6.14 -3.38 -12.10
N GLY A 106 -5.99 -2.48 -11.13
CA GLY A 106 -5.11 -1.31 -11.21
C GLY A 106 -3.70 -1.54 -10.69
N GLY A 107 -3.24 -2.79 -10.54
CA GLY A 107 -1.86 -3.13 -10.16
C GLY A 107 -1.59 -3.32 -8.67
N GLY A 108 -2.61 -3.21 -7.82
CA GLY A 108 -2.48 -3.47 -6.37
C GLY A 108 -2.63 -4.94 -5.97
N ARG A 109 -2.88 -5.84 -6.92
CA ARG A 109 -3.05 -7.27 -6.69
C ARG A 109 -1.72 -7.95 -6.36
N VAL A 110 -1.74 -8.77 -5.32
CA VAL A 110 -0.60 -9.58 -4.84
C VAL A 110 -0.98 -11.04 -5.00
N ASP A 111 -0.42 -11.68 -6.02
CA ASP A 111 -0.66 -13.08 -6.36
C ASP A 111 0.35 -14.01 -5.68
N GLY A 112 0.02 -15.31 -5.67
CA GLY A 112 0.94 -16.36 -5.25
C GLY A 112 1.27 -16.33 -3.76
N LEU A 113 0.35 -15.82 -2.94
CA LEU A 113 0.50 -15.90 -1.49
C LEU A 113 0.42 -17.36 -1.03
N PRO A 114 1.28 -17.79 -0.09
CA PRO A 114 1.22 -19.15 0.45
C PRO A 114 -0.16 -19.43 1.06
N THR A 115 -0.79 -20.51 0.64
CA THR A 115 -2.09 -20.95 1.16
C THR A 115 -1.92 -22.26 1.93
N HIS A 116 -2.05 -22.19 3.24
CA HIS A 116 -1.97 -23.37 4.10
C HIS A 116 -3.37 -23.91 4.36
N THR A 117 -3.59 -25.19 4.06
CA THR A 117 -4.81 -25.90 4.41
C THR A 117 -4.57 -26.77 5.64
N PHE A 118 -5.50 -26.77 6.55
CA PHE A 118 -5.45 -27.60 7.76
C PHE A 118 -6.83 -28.20 8.05
N ARG A 119 -6.84 -29.23 8.87
CA ARG A 119 -8.10 -29.82 9.34
C ARG A 119 -8.52 -29.16 10.65
N THR A 120 -9.78 -28.77 10.71
CA THR A 120 -10.40 -28.30 11.97
C THR A 120 -10.70 -29.48 12.89
N ASP A 121 -11.01 -29.20 14.15
CA ASP A 121 -11.42 -30.20 15.13
C ASP A 121 -12.68 -30.95 14.73
N GLU A 122 -13.51 -30.33 13.87
CA GLU A 122 -14.72 -30.93 13.28
C GLU A 122 -14.42 -31.81 12.05
N GLY A 123 -13.15 -31.87 11.61
CA GLY A 123 -12.68 -32.65 10.48
C GLY A 123 -12.81 -31.96 9.10
N GLU A 124 -13.30 -30.74 9.07
CA GLU A 124 -13.37 -29.94 7.85
C GLU A 124 -12.00 -29.42 7.40
N ILE A 125 -11.83 -29.22 6.11
CA ILE A 125 -10.62 -28.59 5.57
C ILE A 125 -10.83 -27.08 5.56
N ALA A 126 -10.03 -26.39 6.35
CA ALA A 126 -10.00 -24.93 6.41
C ALA A 126 -8.76 -24.37 5.71
N LEU A 127 -8.90 -23.19 5.13
CA LEU A 127 -7.80 -22.41 4.54
C LEU A 127 -7.32 -21.34 5.51
N LYS A 128 -6.04 -21.36 5.81
CA LYS A 128 -5.43 -20.26 6.57
C LYS A 128 -5.40 -19.00 5.72
N CYS A 129 -5.92 -17.91 6.26
CA CYS A 129 -5.82 -16.61 5.62
C CYS A 129 -4.33 -16.28 5.39
N PRO A 130 -3.91 -15.94 4.16
CA PRO A 130 -2.51 -15.62 3.86
C PRO A 130 -2.07 -14.29 4.45
N THR A 131 -2.99 -13.47 4.96
CA THR A 131 -2.70 -12.30 5.78
C THR A 131 -2.97 -12.62 7.25
N GLU A 132 -2.17 -12.08 8.15
CA GLU A 132 -2.25 -12.32 9.59
C GLU A 132 -3.67 -12.05 10.15
N ILE A 133 -4.35 -11.05 9.56
CA ILE A 133 -5.73 -10.69 9.89
C ILE A 133 -6.53 -10.52 8.61
N ALA A 134 -7.77 -10.99 8.61
CA ALA A 134 -8.73 -10.68 7.58
C ALA A 134 -9.31 -9.27 7.78
N ILE A 135 -9.07 -8.38 6.82
CA ILE A 135 -9.56 -7.00 6.83
C ILE A 135 -10.79 -6.93 5.94
N THR A 136 -11.89 -6.37 6.46
CA THR A 136 -13.10 -6.10 5.69
C THR A 136 -13.01 -4.76 4.97
N ASP A 137 -13.81 -4.53 3.93
CA ASP A 137 -13.84 -3.28 3.16
C ASP A 137 -14.07 -2.05 4.05
N ARG A 138 -14.98 -2.17 5.03
CA ARG A 138 -15.21 -1.11 6.01
C ARG A 138 -13.94 -0.80 6.81
N ARG A 139 -13.25 -1.83 7.25
CA ARG A 139 -12.04 -1.71 8.06
C ARG A 139 -10.87 -1.20 7.23
N GLU A 140 -10.81 -1.59 5.96
CA GLU A 140 -9.84 -1.05 4.99
C GLU A 140 -9.96 0.47 4.92
N LYS A 141 -11.16 0.98 4.71
CA LYS A 141 -11.42 2.42 4.64
C LYS A 141 -11.06 3.15 5.94
N GLU A 142 -11.44 2.60 7.10
CA GLU A 142 -11.09 3.19 8.41
C GLU A 142 -9.57 3.27 8.60
N LEU A 143 -8.82 2.22 8.22
CA LEU A 143 -7.36 2.18 8.31
C LEU A 143 -6.71 3.15 7.32
N SER A 144 -7.21 3.23 6.09
CA SER A 144 -6.73 4.20 5.11
C SER A 144 -6.93 5.65 5.58
N ASP A 145 -8.08 5.97 6.17
CA ASP A 145 -8.34 7.30 6.76
C ASP A 145 -7.39 7.60 7.94
N LEU A 146 -6.92 6.57 8.64
CA LEU A 146 -5.94 6.66 9.72
C LEU A 146 -4.47 6.72 9.23
N GLY A 147 -4.22 6.65 7.92
CA GLY A 147 -2.89 6.79 7.32
C GLY A 147 -2.12 5.48 7.20
N PHE A 148 -2.84 4.36 7.07
CA PHE A 148 -2.27 3.04 6.81
C PHE A 148 -2.57 2.58 5.40
N ILE A 149 -1.83 1.58 4.93
CA ILE A 149 -2.04 0.91 3.64
C ILE A 149 -2.40 -0.54 3.92
N PRO A 150 -3.70 -0.88 3.99
CA PRO A 150 -4.13 -2.23 4.26
C PRO A 150 -3.96 -3.14 3.05
N LEU A 151 -3.45 -4.35 3.30
CA LEU A 151 -3.50 -5.45 2.36
C LEU A 151 -4.70 -6.35 2.71
N VAL A 152 -5.64 -6.45 1.79
CA VAL A 152 -6.90 -7.14 2.00
C VAL A 152 -6.90 -8.46 1.23
N HIS A 153 -7.06 -9.57 1.94
CA HIS A 153 -7.21 -10.88 1.31
C HIS A 153 -8.60 -11.00 0.67
N CYS A 154 -8.65 -11.38 -0.59
CA CYS A 154 -9.91 -11.65 -1.30
C CYS A 154 -10.39 -13.06 -0.93
N LYS A 155 -11.49 -13.16 -0.17
CA LYS A 155 -12.01 -14.42 0.35
C LYS A 155 -12.24 -15.45 -0.77
N GLY A 156 -11.77 -16.67 -0.55
CA GLY A 156 -11.90 -17.76 -1.50
C GLY A 156 -10.90 -17.74 -2.66
N THR A 157 -9.88 -16.89 -2.58
CA THR A 157 -8.81 -16.81 -3.58
C THR A 157 -7.44 -16.93 -2.92
N ASP A 158 -6.41 -17.11 -3.74
CA ASP A 158 -5.01 -17.17 -3.35
C ASP A 158 -4.30 -15.79 -3.43
N PHE A 159 -5.05 -14.73 -3.65
CA PHE A 159 -4.50 -13.39 -3.76
C PHE A 159 -5.06 -12.41 -2.74
N ALA A 160 -4.31 -11.37 -2.50
CA ALA A 160 -4.72 -10.20 -1.75
C ALA A 160 -4.52 -8.93 -2.60
N ALA A 161 -5.10 -7.81 -2.20
CA ALA A 161 -4.95 -6.56 -2.94
C ALA A 161 -4.80 -5.35 -2.01
N PHE A 162 -4.01 -4.39 -2.47
CA PHE A 162 -4.00 -3.05 -1.92
C PHE A 162 -5.06 -2.21 -2.64
N PHE A 163 -6.17 -1.92 -1.98
CA PHE A 163 -7.23 -1.08 -2.55
C PHE A 163 -6.90 0.40 -2.49
N GLY A 164 -6.14 0.82 -1.48
CA GLY A 164 -5.62 2.16 -1.31
C GLY A 164 -4.09 2.18 -1.19
N ALA A 165 -3.49 3.34 -1.41
CA ALA A 165 -2.08 3.60 -1.17
C ALA A 165 -1.90 4.95 -0.46
N GLN A 166 -2.57 5.08 0.68
CA GLN A 166 -2.56 6.29 1.48
C GLN A 166 -1.23 6.45 2.21
N SER A 167 -0.63 7.67 2.14
CA SER A 167 0.50 7.99 3.02
C SER A 167 0.04 8.24 4.46
N CYS A 168 0.99 8.33 5.39
CA CYS A 168 0.67 8.65 6.78
C CYS A 168 0.10 10.07 6.96
N GLN A 169 0.25 10.95 5.98
CA GLN A 169 -0.19 12.33 6.08
C GLN A 169 -1.71 12.44 6.18
N LYS A 170 -2.16 13.24 7.12
CA LYS A 170 -3.56 13.63 7.23
C LYS A 170 -3.86 14.74 6.22
N ALA A 171 -4.81 14.50 5.31
CA ALA A 171 -5.24 15.53 4.38
C ALA A 171 -5.79 16.76 5.11
N LYS A 172 -5.37 17.94 4.69
CA LYS A 172 -5.92 19.20 5.22
C LYS A 172 -7.38 19.33 4.81
N LYS A 173 -8.18 19.92 5.69
CA LYS A 173 -9.59 20.24 5.39
C LYS A 173 -9.68 21.70 4.94
N TYR A 174 -10.49 21.90 3.90
CA TYR A 174 -10.77 23.18 3.29
C TYR A 174 -12.29 23.39 3.20
N ASP A 175 -12.72 24.60 2.91
CA ASP A 175 -14.14 24.99 2.87
C ASP A 175 -14.88 24.45 1.62
N THR A 176 -14.15 24.04 0.57
CA THR A 176 -14.76 23.55 -0.67
C THR A 176 -14.48 22.07 -0.90
N ASP A 177 -15.45 21.36 -1.46
CA ASP A 177 -15.32 19.93 -1.76
C ASP A 177 -14.21 19.63 -2.77
N ALA A 178 -14.05 20.49 -3.77
CA ALA A 178 -12.98 20.36 -4.77
C ALA A 178 -11.60 20.46 -4.13
N ALA A 179 -11.38 21.40 -3.21
CA ALA A 179 -10.13 21.54 -2.47
C ALA A 179 -9.87 20.35 -1.56
N ASN A 180 -10.91 19.81 -0.91
CA ASN A 180 -10.82 18.61 -0.09
C ASN A 180 -10.47 17.36 -0.92
N ALA A 181 -11.06 17.20 -2.10
CA ALA A 181 -10.73 16.11 -3.02
C ALA A 181 -9.26 16.20 -3.47
N ASN A 182 -8.80 17.39 -3.86
CA ASN A 182 -7.40 17.62 -4.25
C ASN A 182 -6.43 17.37 -3.08
N ALA A 183 -6.78 17.80 -1.86
CA ALA A 183 -5.99 17.53 -0.67
C ALA A 183 -5.85 16.02 -0.40
N ARG A 184 -6.92 15.25 -0.57
CA ARG A 184 -6.88 13.79 -0.43
C ARG A 184 -5.99 13.13 -1.49
N LEU A 185 -6.09 13.55 -2.75
CA LEU A 185 -5.21 13.06 -3.81
C LEU A 185 -3.74 13.33 -3.51
N SER A 186 -3.42 14.51 -2.99
CA SER A 186 -2.05 14.92 -2.67
C SER A 186 -1.39 14.13 -1.52
N THR A 187 -2.16 13.35 -0.77
CA THR A 187 -1.65 12.48 0.30
C THR A 187 -1.52 11.01 -0.11
N GLN A 188 -1.84 10.65 -1.35
CA GLN A 188 -1.71 9.29 -1.83
C GLN A 188 -0.34 9.05 -2.48
N LEU A 189 0.29 7.91 -2.16
CA LEU A 189 1.66 7.60 -2.59
C LEU A 189 1.85 7.61 -4.10
N GLN A 190 0.91 7.08 -4.89
CA GLN A 190 1.03 7.06 -6.34
C GLN A 190 1.16 8.46 -6.94
N TYR A 191 0.42 9.43 -6.41
CA TYR A 191 0.52 10.82 -6.86
C TYR A 191 1.80 11.49 -6.35
N LEU A 192 2.20 11.21 -5.12
CA LEU A 192 3.46 11.73 -4.56
C LEU A 192 4.68 11.22 -5.33
N LEU A 193 4.70 9.94 -5.67
CA LEU A 193 5.77 9.35 -6.47
C LEU A 193 5.82 9.94 -7.87
N ALA A 194 4.68 10.12 -8.53
CA ALA A 194 4.58 10.79 -9.82
C ALA A 194 5.05 12.24 -9.74
N MET A 195 4.55 13.01 -8.79
CA MET A 195 4.95 14.41 -8.56
C MET A 195 6.43 14.55 -8.27
N SER A 196 6.99 13.69 -7.43
CA SER A 196 8.41 13.68 -7.09
C SER A 196 9.27 13.44 -8.34
N ARG A 197 8.82 12.56 -9.22
CA ARG A 197 9.50 12.27 -10.48
C ARG A 197 9.44 13.45 -11.44
N PHE A 198 8.28 14.09 -11.61
CA PHE A 198 8.18 15.33 -12.38
C PHE A 198 9.09 16.43 -11.83
N ALA A 199 9.09 16.63 -10.51
CA ALA A 199 9.98 17.59 -9.88
C ALA A 199 11.46 17.29 -10.14
N HIS A 200 11.85 16.00 -10.12
CA HIS A 200 13.21 15.58 -10.46
C HIS A 200 13.55 15.87 -11.93
N TYR A 201 12.66 15.57 -12.86
CA TYR A 201 12.88 15.88 -14.28
C TYR A 201 12.98 17.37 -14.55
N LEU A 202 12.12 18.18 -13.95
CA LEU A 202 12.21 19.64 -14.04
C LEU A 202 13.55 20.16 -13.55
N LYS A 203 14.03 19.67 -12.39
CA LYS A 203 15.36 20.04 -11.86
C LYS A 203 16.48 19.63 -12.81
N SER A 204 16.44 18.44 -13.38
CA SER A 204 17.45 17.96 -14.34
C SER A 204 17.45 18.80 -15.62
N ILE A 205 16.27 19.06 -16.20
CA ILE A 205 16.10 19.88 -17.40
C ILE A 205 16.66 21.30 -17.16
N MET A 206 16.30 21.90 -16.04
CA MET A 206 16.77 23.25 -15.72
C MET A 206 18.28 23.29 -15.50
N ARG A 207 18.84 22.29 -14.83
CA ARG A 207 20.29 22.19 -14.62
C ARG A 207 21.03 22.08 -15.95
N ASP A 208 20.53 21.30 -16.90
CA ASP A 208 21.13 21.12 -18.21
C ASP A 208 21.05 22.41 -19.07
N LYS A 209 20.11 23.30 -18.74
CA LYS A 209 19.92 24.59 -19.41
C LYS A 209 20.71 25.75 -18.76
N ILE A 210 21.29 25.55 -17.58
CA ILE A 210 22.16 26.56 -16.96
C ILE A 210 23.35 26.82 -17.88
N GLY A 211 23.59 28.11 -18.19
CA GLY A 211 24.64 28.52 -19.09
C GLY A 211 24.25 28.59 -20.58
N SER A 212 23.04 28.13 -20.95
CA SER A 212 22.49 28.43 -22.27
C SER A 212 21.93 29.85 -22.31
N PHE A 213 22.01 30.51 -23.51
CA PHE A 213 21.43 31.83 -23.71
C PHE A 213 19.91 31.75 -23.82
N MET A 214 19.22 31.34 -22.76
CA MET A 214 17.76 31.29 -22.71
C MET A 214 17.20 32.43 -21.87
N THR A 215 16.23 33.12 -22.41
CA THR A 215 15.43 34.08 -21.65
C THR A 215 14.47 33.37 -20.73
N ARG A 216 13.92 34.08 -19.73
CA ARG A 216 12.87 33.53 -18.85
C ARG A 216 11.69 32.99 -19.65
N LYS A 217 11.29 33.72 -20.71
CA LYS A 217 10.17 33.33 -21.58
C LYS A 217 10.48 32.04 -22.33
N ASP A 218 11.68 31.91 -22.88
CA ASP A 218 12.08 30.70 -23.61
C ASP A 218 12.06 29.46 -22.68
N CYS A 219 12.48 29.61 -21.41
CA CYS A 219 12.39 28.56 -20.41
C CYS A 219 10.93 28.18 -20.11
N GLU A 220 10.05 29.17 -19.91
CA GLU A 220 8.64 28.97 -19.65
C GLU A 220 7.96 28.23 -20.82
N ASP A 221 8.18 28.69 -22.05
CA ASP A 221 7.64 28.08 -23.26
C ASP A 221 8.17 26.64 -23.45
N PHE A 222 9.43 26.39 -23.12
CA PHE A 222 10.02 25.06 -23.18
C PHE A 222 9.38 24.12 -22.16
N LEU A 223 9.26 24.54 -20.91
CA LEU A 223 8.67 23.73 -19.85
C LEU A 223 7.19 23.46 -20.09
N ASN A 224 6.43 24.45 -20.57
CA ASN A 224 5.03 24.29 -20.94
C ASN A 224 4.85 23.28 -22.06
N ARG A 225 5.66 23.33 -23.12
CA ARG A 225 5.64 22.33 -24.19
C ARG A 225 6.04 20.93 -23.70
N TRP A 226 6.97 20.86 -22.75
CA TRP A 226 7.37 19.58 -22.19
C TRP A 226 6.27 18.96 -21.32
N ILE A 227 5.68 19.72 -20.41
CA ILE A 227 4.65 19.21 -19.50
C ILE A 227 3.35 18.87 -20.23
N SER A 228 3.02 19.60 -21.31
CA SER A 228 1.82 19.35 -22.11
C SER A 228 1.76 17.95 -22.72
N LYS A 229 2.92 17.29 -22.88
CA LYS A 229 2.98 15.88 -23.35
C LYS A 229 2.40 14.88 -22.34
N TYR A 230 2.24 15.28 -21.09
CA TYR A 230 1.73 14.45 -19.99
C TYR A 230 0.34 14.89 -19.53
N VAL A 231 -0.21 15.93 -20.16
CA VAL A 231 -1.56 16.41 -19.84
C VAL A 231 -2.54 15.83 -20.85
N VAL A 232 -3.55 15.16 -20.34
CA VAL A 232 -4.64 14.64 -21.15
C VAL A 232 -5.72 15.70 -21.26
N SER A 233 -6.11 16.03 -22.48
CA SER A 233 -7.05 17.14 -22.79
C SER A 233 -8.52 16.73 -22.81
N THR A 234 -8.84 15.44 -22.68
CA THR A 234 -10.21 14.90 -22.72
C THR A 234 -10.52 14.04 -21.52
N GLU A 235 -11.74 14.17 -20.98
CA GLU A 235 -12.24 13.36 -19.86
C GLU A 235 -12.38 11.86 -20.21
N ASP A 236 -12.35 11.51 -21.50
CA ASP A 236 -12.54 10.14 -22.02
C ASP A 236 -11.26 9.30 -22.14
N ALA A 237 -10.10 9.81 -21.78
CA ALA A 237 -8.83 9.09 -21.93
C ALA A 237 -8.52 8.12 -20.77
N GLY A 238 -9.50 7.47 -20.23
CA GLY A 238 -9.37 6.60 -19.05
C GLY A 238 -9.52 5.10 -19.30
N GLN A 239 -9.51 4.62 -20.54
CA GLN A 239 -9.78 3.19 -20.85
C GLN A 239 -8.87 2.56 -21.92
N GLU A 240 -7.65 3.04 -22.10
CA GLU A 240 -6.64 2.30 -22.90
C GLU A 240 -5.39 2.02 -22.06
#